data_e774e4e37e8ff881198ea1fec3026ecb
#
_entry.id   e774e4e37e8ff881198ea1fec3026ecb
#
_cell.length_a   1.000
_cell.length_b   1.000
_cell.length_c   1.000
_cell.angle_alpha   90.00
_cell.angle_beta   90.00
_cell.angle_gamma   90.00
#
_symmetry.space_group_name_H-M   'P 1'
#
loop_
_entity.id
_entity.type
_entity.pdbx_description
1 polymer ?
#
loop_
_entity_poly.entity_id
_entity_poly.type
_entity_poly.pdbx_seq_one_letter_code
_entity_poly.pdbx_strand_id
1 'polypeptide(L)'
;VIRIVKRIHITIIVAASLLLIAAVGWGFVWNYAHQKTVPNEVVAGGIPIGGLPIHEALEKLEKYEDSLLQRTIAIHAEASADDKKQWTAAELGYKAEFQGIREALAKLDEGDSWERAQYRYHFQKTYTLEQSWNPDAFDAAVRKQWSYIEQNEAKNATRTITDDDKVVYVPHLDAYRIDLDPLKEQVNEWVVIKQEQLGTSVEKAFEGVLPIKALHPAITLEKLKDEGIDRKIIEFSTDFRTSAEGRAHNVTVTAQALNDWELAPNEVFDYGKLIAKAEELYDYREAPVILNGKLVPGIGGGICQVSSTLYNAVLRTGLEIVERRNHSLPVAYLPIGQDATYAGGAINFRFKNTTGKHLIIRTEVEDRKLTVKLFGTMNENVRYNIESVTLKTIAPAVQESSSDRLSPGQKVTIEKGKPGYVVETYRTLLRDGKAVSKDRVSRDTYKAQPTVIEVGSMKSGNSPAATPTPPARSQEPLLEDGI
;
A
#
# COMPACT_ATOMS: atom_id res chain seq x y z
N VAL A 1 18.31 -103.72 62.49
CA VAL A 1 18.46 -103.69 61.02
C VAL A 1 17.13 -103.37 60.37
N ILE A 2 15.99 -104.03 60.67
CA ILE A 2 14.69 -103.86 60.00
C ILE A 2 14.13 -102.39 60.14
N ARG A 3 14.29 -101.70 61.28
CA ARG A 3 13.85 -100.33 61.49
C ARG A 3 14.67 -99.33 60.71
N ILE A 4 15.95 -99.51 60.45
CA ILE A 4 16.85 -98.66 59.67
C ILE A 4 16.50 -98.84 58.22
N VAL A 5 16.30 -100.02 57.70
CA VAL A 5 15.91 -100.29 56.32
C VAL A 5 14.54 -99.67 56.00
N LYS A 6 13.54 -99.70 56.89
CA LYS A 6 12.25 -99.05 56.74
C LYS A 6 12.39 -97.50 56.66
N ARG A 7 13.24 -96.92 57.51
CA ARG A 7 13.49 -95.44 57.46
C ARG A 7 14.16 -95.03 56.15
N ILE A 8 15.13 -95.78 55.65
CA ILE A 8 15.79 -95.52 54.34
C ILE A 8 14.78 -95.62 53.20
N HIS A 9 13.91 -96.69 53.20
CA HIS A 9 12.86 -96.80 52.17
C HIS A 9 11.86 -95.60 52.22
N ILE A 10 11.42 -95.16 53.41
CA ILE A 10 10.53 -94.02 53.56
C ILE A 10 11.23 -92.75 53.10
N THR A 11 12.51 -92.55 53.44
CA THR A 11 13.28 -91.36 52.96
C THR A 11 13.44 -91.36 51.46
N ILE A 12 13.71 -92.50 50.82
CA ILE A 12 13.80 -92.68 49.39
C ILE A 12 12.44 -92.37 48.71
N ILE A 13 11.33 -92.88 49.24
CA ILE A 13 9.99 -92.67 48.74
C ILE A 13 9.62 -91.19 48.88
N VAL A 14 9.90 -90.52 49.98
CA VAL A 14 9.66 -89.12 50.19
C VAL A 14 10.52 -88.25 49.21
N ALA A 15 11.81 -88.58 49.08
CA ALA A 15 12.69 -87.91 48.14
C ALA A 15 12.23 -88.09 46.68
N ALA A 16 11.84 -89.29 46.29
CA ALA A 16 11.31 -89.61 44.98
C ALA A 16 9.98 -88.86 44.71
N SER A 17 9.10 -88.82 45.72
CA SER A 17 7.84 -88.09 45.65
C SER A 17 8.08 -86.59 45.51
N LEU A 18 9.02 -86.00 46.26
CA LEU A 18 9.42 -84.60 46.14
C LEU A 18 10.02 -84.25 44.76
N LEU A 19 10.88 -85.17 44.26
CA LEU A 19 11.43 -85.02 42.91
C LEU A 19 10.35 -85.11 41.81
N LEU A 20 9.36 -86.00 41.98
CA LEU A 20 8.24 -86.12 41.07
C LEU A 20 7.38 -84.85 41.07
N ILE A 21 7.07 -84.33 42.26
CA ILE A 21 6.34 -83.09 42.42
C ILE A 21 7.11 -81.93 41.78
N ALA A 22 8.42 -81.87 42.02
CA ALA A 22 9.29 -80.85 41.37
C ALA A 22 9.33 -81.02 39.86
N ALA A 23 9.44 -82.24 39.34
CA ALA A 23 9.43 -82.51 37.90
C ALA A 23 8.08 -82.13 37.23
N VAL A 24 6.97 -82.48 37.89
CA VAL A 24 5.64 -82.09 37.43
C VAL A 24 5.47 -80.58 37.49
N GLY A 25 5.88 -79.95 38.59
CA GLY A 25 5.88 -78.45 38.70
C GLY A 25 6.73 -77.79 37.64
N TRP A 26 7.92 -78.35 37.41
CA TRP A 26 8.78 -77.85 36.31
C TRP A 26 8.15 -78.01 34.90
N GLY A 27 7.49 -79.13 34.68
CA GLY A 27 6.74 -79.42 33.45
C GLY A 27 5.63 -78.41 33.22
N PHE A 28 4.92 -78.02 34.27
CA PHE A 28 3.95 -76.91 34.17
C PHE A 28 4.62 -75.55 33.84
N VAL A 29 5.72 -75.21 34.52
CA VAL A 29 6.49 -73.98 34.22
C VAL A 29 7.01 -74.03 32.81
N TRP A 30 7.59 -75.15 32.38
CA TRP A 30 8.08 -75.26 30.99
C TRP A 30 6.98 -75.15 29.97
N ASN A 31 5.83 -75.83 30.15
CA ASN A 31 4.68 -75.72 29.24
C ASN A 31 4.12 -74.29 29.22
N TYR A 32 4.00 -73.62 30.37
CA TYR A 32 3.55 -72.20 30.44
C TYR A 32 4.52 -71.26 29.76
N ALA A 33 5.82 -71.44 29.97
CA ALA A 33 6.87 -70.62 29.34
C ALA A 33 6.90 -70.72 27.82
N HIS A 34 6.55 -71.87 27.25
CA HIS A 34 6.65 -72.14 25.80
C HIS A 34 5.31 -72.08 25.08
N GLN A 35 4.28 -71.49 25.68
CA GLN A 35 3.03 -71.23 25.02
C GLN A 35 3.25 -70.21 23.90
N LYS A 36 2.74 -70.45 22.71
CA LYS A 36 2.80 -69.57 21.53
C LYS A 36 1.56 -68.65 21.42
N THR A 37 0.91 -68.43 22.55
CA THR A 37 -0.26 -67.52 22.63
C THR A 37 0.08 -66.27 23.43
N VAL A 38 -0.61 -65.17 23.17
CA VAL A 38 -0.56 -63.95 23.97
C VAL A 38 -1.08 -64.28 25.38
N PRO A 39 -0.48 -63.79 26.50
CA PRO A 39 -1.04 -63.94 27.84
C PRO A 39 -2.50 -63.46 27.88
N ASN A 40 -3.29 -64.07 28.78
CA ASN A 40 -4.72 -63.77 28.90
C ASN A 40 -4.99 -62.33 29.30
N GLU A 41 -6.15 -61.81 28.90
CA GLU A 41 -6.63 -60.45 29.22
C GLU A 41 -5.80 -59.31 28.67
N VAL A 42 -4.91 -59.54 27.70
CA VAL A 42 -4.12 -58.48 27.04
C VAL A 42 -4.99 -57.76 26.04
N VAL A 43 -4.97 -56.42 26.13
CA VAL A 43 -5.66 -55.50 25.23
C VAL A 43 -4.65 -54.52 24.69
N ALA A 44 -4.59 -54.33 23.37
CA ALA A 44 -3.76 -53.33 22.70
C ALA A 44 -4.64 -52.35 21.93
N GLY A 45 -4.59 -51.05 22.24
CA GLY A 45 -5.42 -50.02 21.60
C GLY A 45 -6.91 -50.38 21.58
N GLY A 46 -7.46 -50.87 22.69
CA GLY A 46 -8.85 -51.30 22.77
C GLY A 46 -9.17 -52.64 22.09
N ILE A 47 -8.20 -53.25 21.42
CA ILE A 47 -8.36 -54.52 20.69
C ILE A 47 -7.98 -55.70 21.65
N PRO A 48 -8.91 -56.59 21.98
CA PRO A 48 -8.60 -57.76 22.77
C PRO A 48 -7.80 -58.76 21.92
N ILE A 49 -6.57 -59.08 22.40
CA ILE A 49 -5.64 -60.04 21.77
C ILE A 49 -5.21 -61.17 22.72
N GLY A 50 -5.56 -61.07 24.00
CA GLY A 50 -5.25 -62.11 25.00
C GLY A 50 -5.78 -63.46 24.62
N GLY A 51 -4.97 -64.48 24.76
CA GLY A 51 -5.29 -65.92 24.46
C GLY A 51 -5.16 -66.28 22.97
N LEU A 52 -5.03 -65.31 22.05
CA LEU A 52 -4.80 -65.61 20.64
C LEU A 52 -3.38 -66.15 20.39
N PRO A 53 -3.18 -66.98 19.35
CA PRO A 53 -1.84 -67.24 18.84
C PRO A 53 -1.13 -65.90 18.50
N ILE A 54 0.18 -65.85 18.81
CA ILE A 54 0.94 -64.54 18.62
C ILE A 54 0.84 -64.03 17.19
N HIS A 55 0.92 -64.92 16.17
CA HIS A 55 0.81 -64.50 14.78
C HIS A 55 -0.56 -63.93 14.43
N GLU A 56 -1.65 -64.52 14.95
CA GLU A 56 -3.02 -64.02 14.75
C GLU A 56 -3.24 -62.68 15.44
N ALA A 57 -2.65 -62.50 16.64
CA ALA A 57 -2.69 -61.24 17.36
C ALA A 57 -1.99 -60.14 16.58
N LEU A 58 -0.79 -60.41 16.04
CA LEU A 58 -0.03 -59.45 15.21
C LEU A 58 -0.77 -59.11 13.91
N GLU A 59 -1.33 -60.11 13.22
CA GLU A 59 -2.15 -59.87 12.01
C GLU A 59 -3.38 -59.02 12.30
N LYS A 60 -4.03 -59.23 13.43
CA LYS A 60 -5.18 -58.44 13.85
C LYS A 60 -4.80 -57.00 14.15
N LEU A 61 -3.64 -56.73 14.77
CA LEU A 61 -3.12 -55.39 15.03
C LEU A 61 -2.73 -54.73 13.75
N GLU A 62 -2.03 -55.41 12.82
CA GLU A 62 -1.64 -54.88 11.52
C GLU A 62 -2.85 -54.49 10.65
N LYS A 63 -3.88 -55.33 10.60
CA LYS A 63 -5.14 -54.99 9.90
C LYS A 63 -5.78 -53.73 10.48
N TYR A 64 -5.69 -53.51 11.77
CA TYR A 64 -6.22 -52.32 12.40
C TYR A 64 -5.36 -51.08 12.05
N GLU A 65 -4.04 -51.17 12.17
CA GLU A 65 -3.09 -50.15 11.75
C GLU A 65 -3.36 -49.73 10.30
N ASP A 66 -3.45 -50.72 9.40
CA ASP A 66 -3.74 -50.48 7.98
C ASP A 66 -5.10 -49.77 7.77
N SER A 67 -6.11 -50.17 8.54
CA SER A 67 -7.42 -49.52 8.47
C SER A 67 -7.38 -48.04 8.83
N LEU A 68 -6.49 -47.64 9.75
CA LEU A 68 -6.28 -46.26 10.15
C LEU A 68 -5.47 -45.50 9.09
N LEU A 69 -4.43 -46.11 8.57
CA LEU A 69 -3.55 -45.52 7.56
C LEU A 69 -4.28 -45.30 6.23
N GLN A 70 -5.24 -46.15 5.89
CA GLN A 70 -6.05 -46.11 4.66
C GLN A 70 -7.30 -45.21 4.79
N ARG A 71 -7.53 -44.55 5.94
CA ARG A 71 -8.58 -43.56 6.08
C ARG A 71 -8.36 -42.44 5.06
N THR A 72 -9.42 -41.93 4.45
CA THR A 72 -9.32 -41.01 3.33
C THR A 72 -9.57 -39.57 3.73
N ILE A 73 -8.76 -38.67 3.20
CA ILE A 73 -8.90 -37.23 3.38
C ILE A 73 -9.13 -36.64 1.98
N ALA A 74 -10.32 -36.14 1.76
CA ALA A 74 -10.75 -35.51 0.51
C ALA A 74 -10.85 -33.99 0.71
N ILE A 75 -10.17 -33.24 -0.11
CA ILE A 75 -10.22 -31.77 -0.09
C ILE A 75 -10.68 -31.30 -1.48
N HIS A 76 -11.50 -30.28 -1.53
CA HIS A 76 -11.96 -29.65 -2.77
C HIS A 76 -11.77 -28.12 -2.69
N ALA A 77 -11.49 -27.50 -3.84
CA ALA A 77 -11.46 -26.06 -3.93
C ALA A 77 -12.91 -25.49 -3.97
N GLU A 78 -13.15 -24.38 -3.26
CA GLU A 78 -14.47 -23.76 -3.17
C GLU A 78 -15.03 -23.35 -4.55
N ALA A 79 -14.16 -22.97 -5.47
CA ALA A 79 -14.54 -22.50 -6.80
C ALA A 79 -15.06 -23.61 -7.74
N SER A 80 -14.78 -24.89 -7.48
CA SER A 80 -15.23 -26.01 -8.31
C SER A 80 -15.29 -27.29 -7.50
N ALA A 81 -16.48 -27.86 -7.35
CA ALA A 81 -16.66 -29.18 -6.73
C ALA A 81 -15.92 -30.31 -7.50
N ASP A 82 -15.61 -30.09 -8.78
CA ASP A 82 -14.87 -31.03 -9.62
C ASP A 82 -13.36 -30.96 -9.36
N ASP A 83 -12.84 -29.89 -8.75
CA ASP A 83 -11.44 -29.77 -8.32
C ASP A 83 -11.25 -30.37 -6.92
N LYS A 84 -11.44 -31.69 -6.86
CA LYS A 84 -11.32 -32.51 -5.66
C LYS A 84 -10.12 -33.42 -5.73
N LYS A 85 -9.35 -33.47 -4.67
CA LYS A 85 -8.27 -34.46 -4.52
C LYS A 85 -8.46 -35.26 -3.23
N GLN A 86 -8.14 -36.53 -3.32
CA GLN A 86 -8.23 -37.47 -2.21
C GLN A 86 -6.86 -38.12 -1.95
N TRP A 87 -6.52 -38.27 -0.68
CA TRP A 87 -5.33 -38.95 -0.19
C TRP A 87 -5.72 -39.90 0.91
N THR A 88 -4.82 -40.84 1.22
CA THR A 88 -4.86 -41.61 2.48
C THR A 88 -4.27 -40.82 3.63
N ALA A 89 -4.61 -41.16 4.87
CA ALA A 89 -4.02 -40.52 6.04
C ALA A 89 -2.49 -40.71 6.08
N ALA A 90 -2.01 -41.91 5.66
CA ALA A 90 -0.58 -42.21 5.56
C ALA A 90 0.15 -41.29 4.56
N GLU A 91 -0.44 -41.03 3.38
CA GLU A 91 0.12 -40.10 2.38
C GLU A 91 0.24 -38.66 2.88
N LEU A 92 -0.60 -38.28 3.83
CA LEU A 92 -0.60 -36.98 4.49
C LEU A 92 0.15 -36.95 5.84
N GLY A 93 1.02 -37.95 6.06
CA GLY A 93 1.96 -37.95 7.18
C GLY A 93 1.44 -38.49 8.48
N TYR A 94 0.28 -39.20 8.49
CA TYR A 94 -0.19 -39.92 9.65
C TYR A 94 0.54 -41.24 9.81
N LYS A 95 0.92 -41.59 11.05
CA LYS A 95 1.53 -42.85 11.45
C LYS A 95 0.79 -43.41 12.65
N ALA A 96 0.60 -44.73 12.67
CA ALA A 96 -0.04 -45.48 13.74
C ALA A 96 0.60 -46.85 13.84
N GLU A 97 1.20 -47.18 14.97
CA GLU A 97 1.96 -48.42 15.17
C GLU A 97 1.74 -48.97 16.60
N PHE A 98 1.68 -50.29 16.72
CA PHE A 98 1.67 -50.98 18.01
C PHE A 98 3.08 -51.44 18.39
N GLN A 99 4.05 -50.52 18.43
CA GLN A 99 5.45 -50.86 18.68
C GLN A 99 5.66 -51.51 20.06
N GLY A 100 5.09 -50.94 21.13
CA GLY A 100 5.27 -51.42 22.48
C GLY A 100 4.78 -52.82 22.69
N ILE A 101 3.63 -53.24 22.12
CA ILE A 101 3.16 -54.66 22.22
C ILE A 101 3.97 -55.60 21.35
N ARG A 102 4.40 -55.19 20.14
CA ARG A 102 5.27 -55.98 19.26
C ARG A 102 6.58 -56.35 19.97
N GLU A 103 7.24 -55.37 20.61
CA GLU A 103 8.45 -55.59 21.40
C GLU A 103 8.20 -56.51 22.62
N ALA A 104 7.09 -56.30 23.32
CA ALA A 104 6.72 -57.13 24.46
C ALA A 104 6.44 -58.59 24.06
N LEU A 105 5.74 -58.81 22.92
CA LEU A 105 5.49 -60.18 22.43
C LEU A 105 6.78 -60.87 21.96
N ALA A 106 7.73 -60.15 21.39
CA ALA A 106 9.02 -60.71 21.00
C ALA A 106 9.81 -61.21 22.23
N LYS A 107 9.77 -60.51 23.36
CA LYS A 107 10.43 -60.89 24.63
C LYS A 107 9.89 -62.17 25.27
N LEU A 108 8.68 -62.62 24.88
CA LEU A 108 8.14 -63.92 25.38
C LEU A 108 8.98 -65.15 25.00
N ASP A 109 9.79 -65.01 23.96
CA ASP A 109 10.67 -66.06 23.46
C ASP A 109 12.15 -65.91 23.91
N GLU A 110 12.46 -64.85 24.69
CA GLU A 110 13.80 -64.54 25.16
C GLU A 110 14.08 -65.23 26.59
N GLY A 111 15.31 -65.63 26.82
CA GLY A 111 15.77 -66.16 28.09
C GLY A 111 15.47 -67.65 28.28
N ASP A 112 15.74 -68.16 29.51
CA ASP A 112 15.48 -69.58 29.92
C ASP A 112 13.99 -69.80 30.27
N SER A 113 13.59 -71.08 30.56
CA SER A 113 12.19 -71.42 30.83
C SER A 113 11.61 -70.73 32.08
N TRP A 114 12.44 -70.43 33.08
CA TRP A 114 12.01 -69.70 34.26
C TRP A 114 11.79 -68.19 33.98
N GLU A 115 12.73 -67.61 33.34
CA GLU A 115 12.66 -66.17 32.91
C GLU A 115 11.44 -65.97 32.04
N ARG A 116 11.21 -66.81 31.03
CA ARG A 116 10.01 -66.75 30.16
C ARG A 116 8.71 -66.90 30.94
N ALA A 117 8.64 -67.86 31.88
CA ALA A 117 7.46 -68.04 32.71
C ALA A 117 7.18 -66.87 33.62
N GLN A 118 8.24 -66.29 34.22
CA GLN A 118 8.13 -65.08 35.05
C GLN A 118 7.69 -63.87 34.23
N TYR A 119 8.30 -63.60 33.04
CA TYR A 119 7.93 -62.50 32.14
C TYR A 119 6.49 -62.65 31.70
N ARG A 120 6.06 -63.86 31.28
CA ARG A 120 4.70 -64.19 30.89
C ARG A 120 3.67 -63.96 31.99
N TYR A 121 4.02 -64.31 33.22
CA TYR A 121 3.14 -64.13 34.41
C TYR A 121 2.94 -62.61 34.71
N HIS A 122 4.00 -61.82 34.60
CA HIS A 122 3.96 -60.38 34.85
C HIS A 122 3.71 -59.58 33.59
N PHE A 123 3.28 -60.20 32.49
CA PHE A 123 3.05 -59.56 31.23
C PHE A 123 2.03 -58.38 31.35
N GLN A 124 2.37 -57.20 30.81
CA GLN A 124 1.50 -56.05 30.87
C GLN A 124 0.16 -56.35 30.16
N LYS A 125 -0.95 -55.92 30.75
CA LYS A 125 -2.29 -56.24 30.25
C LYS A 125 -2.83 -55.23 29.26
N THR A 126 -2.30 -53.97 29.25
CA THR A 126 -2.80 -52.90 28.40
C THR A 126 -1.66 -52.24 27.67
N TYR A 127 -1.78 -52.14 26.36
CA TYR A 127 -0.87 -51.42 25.49
C TYR A 127 -1.65 -50.35 24.72
N THR A 128 -1.00 -49.22 24.46
CA THR A 128 -1.56 -48.11 23.68
C THR A 128 -1.12 -48.19 22.23
N LEU A 129 -1.88 -47.59 21.33
CA LEU A 129 -1.45 -47.28 19.95
C LEU A 129 -0.55 -46.05 19.96
N GLU A 130 0.63 -46.17 19.43
CA GLU A 130 1.52 -45.04 19.19
C GLU A 130 1.12 -44.40 17.88
N GLN A 131 0.73 -43.12 17.94
CA GLN A 131 0.26 -42.40 16.76
C GLN A 131 0.87 -41.00 16.70
N SER A 132 1.16 -40.55 15.51
CA SER A 132 1.68 -39.21 15.24
C SER A 132 1.18 -38.69 13.88
N TRP A 133 1.07 -37.39 13.75
CA TRP A 133 0.77 -36.76 12.47
C TRP A 133 1.81 -35.68 12.18
N ASN A 134 2.26 -35.65 10.92
CA ASN A 134 3.18 -34.63 10.43
C ASN A 134 2.41 -33.59 9.62
N PRO A 135 2.10 -32.40 10.17
CA PRO A 135 1.37 -31.34 9.46
C PRO A 135 2.14 -30.75 8.26
N ASP A 136 3.48 -30.87 8.25
CA ASP A 136 4.28 -30.36 7.13
C ASP A 136 4.12 -31.23 5.87
N ALA A 137 3.96 -32.55 6.05
CA ALA A 137 3.69 -33.45 4.92
C ALA A 137 2.32 -33.16 4.30
N PHE A 138 1.32 -32.87 5.12
CA PHE A 138 0.00 -32.43 4.70
C PHE A 138 0.09 -31.10 3.93
N ASP A 139 0.74 -30.09 4.51
CA ASP A 139 0.92 -28.77 3.89
C ASP A 139 1.57 -28.88 2.50
N ALA A 140 2.68 -29.63 2.41
CA ALA A 140 3.40 -29.84 1.16
C ALA A 140 2.54 -30.52 0.08
N ALA A 141 1.77 -31.56 0.45
CA ALA A 141 0.91 -32.29 -0.48
C ALA A 141 -0.23 -31.41 -1.02
N VAL A 142 -0.89 -30.66 -0.13
CA VAL A 142 -2.01 -29.78 -0.48
C VAL A 142 -1.53 -28.59 -1.33
N ARG A 143 -0.45 -27.90 -0.94
CA ARG A 143 0.10 -26.78 -1.73
C ARG A 143 0.63 -27.22 -3.09
N LYS A 144 1.21 -28.42 -3.18
CA LYS A 144 1.63 -28.97 -4.46
C LYS A 144 0.44 -29.18 -5.42
N GLN A 145 -0.67 -29.69 -4.92
CA GLN A 145 -1.88 -29.94 -5.72
C GLN A 145 -2.47 -28.65 -6.29
N TRP A 146 -2.59 -27.61 -5.47
CA TRP A 146 -3.21 -26.34 -5.83
C TRP A 146 -2.20 -25.19 -5.95
N SER A 147 -0.95 -25.50 -6.35
CA SER A 147 0.10 -24.50 -6.53
C SER A 147 -0.26 -23.39 -7.50
N TYR A 148 -1.14 -23.64 -8.47
CA TYR A 148 -1.61 -22.64 -9.44
C TYR A 148 -2.38 -21.47 -8.77
N ILE A 149 -3.00 -21.70 -7.61
CA ILE A 149 -3.74 -20.65 -6.87
C ILE A 149 -2.78 -19.57 -6.36
N GLU A 150 -1.55 -19.95 -5.97
CA GLU A 150 -0.57 -19.05 -5.38
C GLU A 150 0.36 -18.38 -6.40
N GLN A 151 0.19 -18.65 -7.70
CA GLN A 151 1.07 -18.12 -8.75
C GLN A 151 0.75 -16.68 -9.15
N ASN A 152 -0.44 -16.18 -8.85
CA ASN A 152 -0.81 -14.83 -9.20
C ASN A 152 -0.28 -13.80 -8.18
N GLU A 153 0.06 -12.60 -8.68
CA GLU A 153 0.44 -11.45 -7.86
C GLU A 153 -0.70 -10.44 -7.82
N ALA A 154 -0.85 -9.79 -6.68
CA ALA A 154 -1.77 -8.67 -6.56
C ALA A 154 -1.27 -7.48 -7.39
N LYS A 155 -2.17 -6.85 -8.15
CA LYS A 155 -1.86 -5.66 -8.94
C LYS A 155 -2.72 -4.49 -8.49
N ASN A 156 -2.09 -3.35 -8.24
CA ASN A 156 -2.78 -2.12 -7.88
C ASN A 156 -3.77 -1.70 -8.97
N ALA A 157 -4.89 -1.13 -8.55
CA ALA A 157 -5.71 -0.33 -9.44
C ALA A 157 -4.93 0.87 -9.96
N THR A 158 -5.23 1.32 -11.16
CA THR A 158 -4.64 2.52 -11.74
C THR A 158 -5.71 3.50 -12.20
N ARG A 159 -5.38 4.78 -12.14
CA ARG A 159 -6.16 5.88 -12.70
C ARG A 159 -5.33 6.55 -13.79
N THR A 160 -5.92 6.79 -14.93
CA THR A 160 -5.30 7.49 -16.04
C THR A 160 -6.25 8.58 -16.52
N ILE A 161 -5.73 9.78 -16.77
CA ILE A 161 -6.46 10.85 -17.43
C ILE A 161 -5.98 10.85 -18.87
N THR A 162 -6.89 10.61 -19.81
CA THR A 162 -6.60 10.55 -21.24
C THR A 162 -6.42 11.93 -21.86
N ASP A 163 -5.93 12.00 -23.10
CA ASP A 163 -5.73 13.25 -23.82
C ASP A 163 -7.06 13.97 -24.15
N ASP A 164 -8.17 13.21 -24.21
CA ASP A 164 -9.53 13.77 -24.36
C ASP A 164 -10.20 14.06 -23.00
N ASP A 165 -9.41 14.24 -21.94
CA ASP A 165 -9.80 14.64 -20.58
C ASP A 165 -10.75 13.64 -19.86
N LYS A 166 -10.77 12.37 -20.26
CA LYS A 166 -11.55 11.32 -19.56
C LYS A 166 -10.72 10.68 -18.47
N VAL A 167 -11.35 10.45 -17.32
CA VAL A 167 -10.77 9.71 -16.21
C VAL A 167 -11.12 8.24 -16.39
N VAL A 168 -10.10 7.40 -16.57
CA VAL A 168 -10.24 5.95 -16.77
C VAL A 168 -9.61 5.22 -15.59
N TYR A 169 -10.36 4.28 -15.02
CA TYR A 169 -9.92 3.42 -13.94
C TYR A 169 -9.73 1.99 -14.45
N VAL A 170 -8.59 1.40 -14.13
CA VAL A 170 -8.35 -0.03 -14.29
C VAL A 170 -8.47 -0.69 -12.92
N PRO A 171 -9.35 -1.71 -12.75
CA PRO A 171 -9.52 -2.39 -11.48
C PRO A 171 -8.23 -3.05 -11.01
N HIS A 172 -8.11 -3.20 -9.69
CA HIS A 172 -7.06 -4.02 -9.07
C HIS A 172 -7.31 -5.52 -9.35
N LEU A 173 -6.25 -6.28 -9.22
CA LEU A 173 -6.30 -7.74 -9.23
C LEU A 173 -5.82 -8.24 -7.87
N ASP A 174 -6.64 -9.09 -7.23
CA ASP A 174 -6.27 -9.74 -5.99
C ASP A 174 -5.31 -10.91 -6.24
N ALA A 175 -4.39 -11.12 -5.33
CA ALA A 175 -3.70 -12.39 -5.20
C ALA A 175 -4.49 -13.33 -4.30
N TYR A 176 -4.32 -14.63 -4.50
CA TYR A 176 -4.93 -15.65 -3.66
C TYR A 176 -3.84 -16.47 -2.99
N ARG A 177 -4.08 -16.84 -1.74
CA ARG A 177 -3.16 -17.67 -0.96
C ARG A 177 -3.95 -18.73 -0.21
N ILE A 178 -3.37 -19.92 -0.09
CA ILE A 178 -3.96 -21.03 0.64
C ILE A 178 -3.63 -20.84 2.13
N ASP A 179 -4.66 -20.77 2.97
CA ASP A 179 -4.56 -20.64 4.43
C ASP A 179 -4.90 -21.97 5.09
N LEU A 180 -3.92 -22.89 5.20
CA LEU A 180 -4.15 -24.25 5.67
C LEU A 180 -4.28 -24.38 7.18
N ASP A 181 -4.03 -23.38 7.98
CA ASP A 181 -4.01 -23.50 9.44
C ASP A 181 -5.36 -24.00 10.01
N PRO A 182 -6.53 -23.47 9.61
CA PRO A 182 -7.82 -23.98 10.07
C PRO A 182 -8.08 -25.43 9.63
N LEU A 183 -7.65 -25.79 8.41
CA LEU A 183 -7.83 -27.14 7.88
C LEU A 183 -6.90 -28.14 8.55
N LYS A 184 -5.66 -27.77 8.88
CA LYS A 184 -4.72 -28.57 9.66
C LYS A 184 -5.28 -28.93 11.03
N GLU A 185 -5.90 -27.99 11.73
CA GLU A 185 -6.53 -28.26 13.02
C GLU A 185 -7.65 -29.31 12.89
N GLN A 186 -8.55 -29.14 11.91
CA GLN A 186 -9.65 -30.09 11.67
C GLN A 186 -9.13 -31.49 11.31
N VAL A 187 -8.13 -31.58 10.44
CA VAL A 187 -7.52 -32.84 10.04
C VAL A 187 -6.81 -33.52 11.23
N ASN A 188 -6.10 -32.75 12.06
CA ASN A 188 -5.45 -33.26 13.24
C ASN A 188 -6.46 -33.85 14.26
N GLU A 189 -7.54 -33.15 14.53
CA GLU A 189 -8.62 -33.63 15.40
C GLU A 189 -9.29 -34.91 14.87
N TRP A 190 -9.39 -35.03 13.55
CA TRP A 190 -10.00 -36.20 12.92
C TRP A 190 -9.04 -37.38 12.79
N VAL A 191 -7.76 -37.14 12.45
CA VAL A 191 -6.80 -38.21 12.15
C VAL A 191 -6.27 -38.87 13.40
N VAL A 192 -6.01 -38.13 14.49
CA VAL A 192 -5.51 -38.62 15.76
C VAL A 192 -6.68 -39.17 16.60
N ILE A 193 -6.71 -40.49 16.76
CA ILE A 193 -7.80 -41.18 17.44
C ILE A 193 -7.62 -41.07 18.94
N LYS A 194 -8.67 -40.65 19.64
CA LYS A 194 -8.67 -40.59 21.10
C LYS A 194 -8.68 -42.00 21.70
N GLN A 195 -8.05 -42.18 22.85
CA GLN A 195 -7.86 -43.49 23.47
C GLN A 195 -9.20 -44.22 23.75
N GLU A 196 -10.26 -43.51 24.09
CA GLU A 196 -11.60 -44.05 24.28
C GLU A 196 -12.27 -44.58 23.01
N GLN A 197 -11.81 -44.17 21.85
CA GLN A 197 -12.29 -44.56 20.53
C GLN A 197 -11.49 -45.72 19.91
N LEU A 198 -10.35 -46.07 20.50
CA LEU A 198 -9.51 -47.16 20.03
C LEU A 198 -10.26 -48.48 20.07
N GLY A 199 -10.11 -49.33 19.06
CA GLY A 199 -10.78 -50.61 18.93
C GLY A 199 -12.26 -50.50 18.52
N THR A 200 -12.80 -49.31 18.36
CA THR A 200 -14.18 -49.05 17.83
C THR A 200 -14.16 -48.75 16.34
N SER A 201 -15.35 -48.67 15.74
CA SER A 201 -15.48 -48.21 14.36
C SER A 201 -15.21 -46.69 14.28
N VAL A 202 -14.16 -46.30 13.56
CA VAL A 202 -13.81 -44.88 13.32
C VAL A 202 -14.30 -44.44 11.95
N GLU A 203 -14.54 -43.14 11.82
CA GLU A 203 -14.94 -42.53 10.57
C GLU A 203 -13.83 -42.75 9.50
N LYS A 204 -14.27 -43.23 8.31
CA LYS A 204 -13.34 -43.65 7.25
C LYS A 204 -12.90 -42.54 6.30
N ALA A 205 -13.68 -41.45 6.25
CA ALA A 205 -13.42 -40.35 5.32
C ALA A 205 -13.62 -39.00 5.99
N PHE A 206 -12.71 -38.09 5.72
CA PHE A 206 -12.81 -36.67 6.02
C PHE A 206 -13.06 -35.90 4.72
N GLU A 207 -13.95 -34.95 4.74
CA GLU A 207 -14.16 -34.00 3.64
C GLU A 207 -13.93 -32.57 4.12
N GLY A 208 -13.07 -31.86 3.42
CA GLY A 208 -12.73 -30.47 3.73
C GLY A 208 -12.77 -29.57 2.50
N VAL A 209 -13.02 -28.28 2.73
CA VAL A 209 -12.93 -27.23 1.72
C VAL A 209 -11.55 -26.58 1.83
N LEU A 210 -10.87 -26.37 0.72
CA LEU A 210 -9.57 -25.67 0.68
C LEU A 210 -9.77 -24.19 1.07
N PRO A 211 -9.23 -23.75 2.21
CA PRO A 211 -9.36 -22.36 2.62
C PRO A 211 -8.49 -21.47 1.74
N ILE A 212 -9.11 -20.50 1.06
CA ILE A 212 -8.44 -19.55 0.17
C ILE A 212 -8.66 -18.14 0.71
N LYS A 213 -7.55 -17.40 0.91
CA LYS A 213 -7.57 -16.01 1.36
C LYS A 213 -7.19 -15.08 0.22
N ALA A 214 -8.02 -14.08 -0.05
CA ALA A 214 -7.70 -13.00 -0.96
C ALA A 214 -6.73 -12.01 -0.30
N LEU A 215 -5.68 -11.65 -1.03
CA LEU A 215 -4.74 -10.58 -0.69
C LEU A 215 -4.98 -9.40 -1.62
N HIS A 216 -5.60 -8.36 -1.08
CA HIS A 216 -5.82 -7.12 -1.81
C HIS A 216 -4.50 -6.34 -1.95
N PRO A 217 -4.24 -5.70 -3.08
CA PRO A 217 -3.10 -4.80 -3.23
C PRO A 217 -3.28 -3.53 -2.38
N ALA A 218 -2.20 -2.75 -2.24
CA ALA A 218 -2.21 -1.51 -1.45
C ALA A 218 -3.19 -0.44 -2.01
N ILE A 219 -3.41 -0.44 -3.33
CA ILE A 219 -4.31 0.49 -4.02
C ILE A 219 -5.43 -0.32 -4.69
N THR A 220 -6.63 -0.27 -4.11
CA THR A 220 -7.84 -0.86 -4.68
C THR A 220 -8.60 0.14 -5.54
N LEU A 221 -9.52 -0.34 -6.38
CA LEU A 221 -10.38 0.51 -7.18
C LEU A 221 -11.26 1.42 -6.32
N GLU A 222 -11.77 0.88 -5.21
CA GLU A 222 -12.58 1.61 -4.25
C GLU A 222 -11.80 2.79 -3.66
N LYS A 223 -10.55 2.55 -3.24
CA LYS A 223 -9.68 3.59 -2.71
C LYS A 223 -9.44 4.72 -3.71
N LEU A 224 -9.15 4.38 -4.98
CA LEU A 224 -8.98 5.39 -6.03
C LEU A 224 -10.27 6.16 -6.33
N LYS A 225 -11.42 5.50 -6.30
CA LYS A 225 -12.72 6.17 -6.48
C LYS A 225 -13.07 7.08 -5.29
N ASP A 226 -12.72 6.66 -4.08
CA ASP A 226 -12.93 7.48 -2.88
C ASP A 226 -12.08 8.76 -2.87
N GLU A 227 -10.98 8.81 -3.59
CA GLU A 227 -10.22 10.03 -3.84
C GLU A 227 -11.03 11.09 -4.58
N GLY A 228 -12.04 10.68 -5.36
CA GLY A 228 -12.99 11.58 -6.02
C GLY A 228 -12.41 12.32 -7.21
N ILE A 229 -11.52 11.74 -7.96
CA ILE A 229 -11.05 12.28 -9.24
C ILE A 229 -11.99 11.79 -10.34
N ASP A 230 -13.15 12.41 -10.45
CA ASP A 230 -14.22 11.90 -11.31
C ASP A 230 -14.14 12.45 -12.73
N ARG A 231 -13.79 13.72 -12.88
CA ARG A 231 -13.82 14.44 -14.16
C ARG A 231 -13.00 15.72 -14.16
N LYS A 232 -12.84 16.31 -15.32
CA LYS A 232 -12.40 17.70 -15.45
C LYS A 232 -13.46 18.63 -14.85
N ILE A 233 -13.06 19.46 -13.86
CA ILE A 233 -13.93 20.44 -13.19
C ILE A 233 -13.94 21.75 -13.99
N ILE A 234 -12.76 22.22 -14.37
CA ILE A 234 -12.51 23.51 -15.02
C ILE A 234 -11.26 23.44 -15.89
N GLU A 235 -11.20 24.32 -16.87
CA GLU A 235 -9.97 24.69 -17.56
C GLU A 235 -9.88 26.20 -17.71
N PHE A 236 -8.67 26.70 -17.76
CA PHE A 236 -8.38 28.11 -18.07
C PHE A 236 -7.10 28.20 -18.87
N SER A 237 -7.09 29.13 -19.86
CA SER A 237 -5.96 29.24 -20.78
C SER A 237 -5.47 30.68 -20.88
N THR A 238 -4.17 30.81 -21.12
CA THR A 238 -3.52 32.09 -21.50
C THR A 238 -2.60 31.89 -22.70
N ASP A 239 -2.46 32.95 -23.50
CA ASP A 239 -1.68 32.94 -24.72
C ASP A 239 -0.31 33.59 -24.52
N PHE A 240 0.75 33.01 -25.11
CA PHE A 240 2.10 33.57 -25.11
C PHE A 240 2.79 33.45 -26.47
N ARG A 241 2.00 33.47 -27.58
CA ARG A 241 2.52 33.36 -28.96
C ARG A 241 3.50 34.45 -29.34
N THR A 242 3.35 35.65 -28.76
CA THR A 242 4.24 36.78 -29.00
C THR A 242 5.52 36.76 -28.15
N SER A 243 5.70 35.79 -27.27
CA SER A 243 6.85 35.72 -26.41
C SER A 243 8.11 35.25 -27.15
N ALA A 244 9.27 35.84 -26.78
CA ALA A 244 10.57 35.33 -27.23
C ALA A 244 10.82 33.90 -26.75
N GLU A 245 11.76 33.20 -27.40
CA GLU A 245 12.04 31.79 -27.15
C GLU A 245 12.41 31.48 -25.68
N GLY A 246 13.20 32.33 -25.03
CA GLY A 246 13.58 32.13 -23.63
C GLY A 246 12.35 32.14 -22.72
N ARG A 247 11.44 33.12 -22.91
CA ARG A 247 10.20 33.20 -22.14
C ARG A 247 9.25 32.04 -22.44
N ALA A 248 9.12 31.67 -23.72
CA ALA A 248 8.29 30.53 -24.12
C ALA A 248 8.78 29.22 -23.51
N HIS A 249 10.10 29.02 -23.51
CA HIS A 249 10.71 27.88 -22.84
C HIS A 249 10.37 27.85 -21.35
N ASN A 250 10.55 28.98 -20.63
CA ASN A 250 10.29 29.04 -19.18
C ASN A 250 8.83 28.74 -18.84
N VAL A 251 7.86 29.27 -19.59
CA VAL A 251 6.44 28.93 -19.42
C VAL A 251 6.19 27.43 -19.62
N THR A 252 6.80 26.84 -20.66
CA THR A 252 6.60 25.46 -21.02
C THR A 252 7.15 24.51 -19.94
N VAL A 253 8.39 24.71 -19.49
CA VAL A 253 9.00 23.82 -18.49
C VAL A 253 8.35 23.96 -17.12
N THR A 254 7.91 25.16 -16.74
CA THR A 254 7.14 25.37 -15.51
C THR A 254 5.78 24.65 -15.57
N ALA A 255 5.11 24.72 -16.73
CA ALA A 255 3.87 24.00 -16.96
C ALA A 255 4.10 22.48 -16.87
N GLN A 256 5.17 21.95 -17.48
CA GLN A 256 5.53 20.54 -17.40
C GLN A 256 5.77 20.08 -15.96
N ALA A 257 6.46 20.89 -15.14
CA ALA A 257 6.68 20.58 -13.73
C ALA A 257 5.38 20.56 -12.89
N LEU A 258 4.38 21.36 -13.30
CA LEU A 258 3.05 21.42 -12.68
C LEU A 258 2.14 20.26 -13.13
N ASN A 259 2.41 19.65 -14.27
CA ASN A 259 1.54 18.62 -14.82
C ASN A 259 1.43 17.42 -13.89
N ASP A 260 0.20 16.90 -13.74
CA ASP A 260 -0.16 15.79 -12.85
C ASP A 260 0.16 16.03 -11.36
N TRP A 261 0.14 17.31 -10.93
CA TRP A 261 0.29 17.65 -9.52
C TRP A 261 -0.99 17.31 -8.76
N GLU A 262 -0.86 16.38 -7.83
CA GLU A 262 -1.96 15.92 -6.99
C GLU A 262 -1.95 16.63 -5.63
N LEU A 263 -3.14 16.98 -5.13
CA LEU A 263 -3.37 17.59 -3.81
C LEU A 263 -4.38 16.77 -3.03
N ALA A 264 -3.99 16.31 -1.85
CA ALA A 264 -4.90 15.68 -0.90
C ALA A 264 -5.95 16.68 -0.36
N PRO A 265 -7.05 16.20 0.24
CA PRO A 265 -8.01 17.06 0.92
C PRO A 265 -7.34 17.95 1.98
N ASN A 266 -7.66 19.24 1.97
CA ASN A 266 -7.09 20.28 2.83
C ASN A 266 -5.60 20.58 2.66
N GLU A 267 -4.93 19.95 1.71
CA GLU A 267 -3.54 20.26 1.38
C GLU A 267 -3.45 21.66 0.75
N VAL A 268 -2.35 22.35 1.05
CA VAL A 268 -2.05 23.67 0.50
C VAL A 268 -1.03 23.53 -0.63
N PHE A 269 -1.44 23.91 -1.83
CA PHE A 269 -0.53 24.09 -2.96
C PHE A 269 0.39 25.27 -2.71
N ASP A 270 1.66 25.12 -3.00
CA ASP A 270 2.70 26.14 -2.84
C ASP A 270 3.48 26.29 -4.15
N TYR A 271 3.32 27.44 -4.80
CA TYR A 271 3.96 27.71 -6.08
C TYR A 271 5.49 27.76 -5.97
N GLY A 272 6.03 28.20 -4.84
CA GLY A 272 7.48 28.16 -4.58
C GLY A 272 8.05 26.75 -4.60
N LYS A 273 7.30 25.76 -4.08
CA LYS A 273 7.69 24.34 -4.18
C LYS A 273 7.67 23.83 -5.61
N LEU A 274 6.72 24.30 -6.42
CA LEU A 274 6.70 24.00 -7.85
C LEU A 274 7.93 24.54 -8.56
N ILE A 275 8.29 25.82 -8.30
CA ILE A 275 9.48 26.43 -8.92
C ILE A 275 10.74 25.66 -8.52
N ALA A 276 10.93 25.35 -7.24
CA ALA A 276 12.07 24.54 -6.78
C ALA A 276 12.14 23.19 -7.52
N LYS A 277 11.00 22.49 -7.68
CA LYS A 277 10.94 21.25 -8.46
C LYS A 277 11.30 21.48 -9.94
N ALA A 278 10.83 22.58 -10.51
CA ALA A 278 11.11 22.90 -11.91
C ALA A 278 12.60 23.24 -12.13
N GLU A 279 13.25 23.91 -11.18
CA GLU A 279 14.70 24.20 -11.20
C GLU A 279 15.55 22.91 -11.09
N GLU A 280 15.07 21.91 -10.38
CA GLU A 280 15.74 20.59 -10.31
C GLU A 280 15.65 19.81 -11.63
N LEU A 281 14.58 20.02 -12.40
CA LEU A 281 14.30 19.24 -13.61
C LEU A 281 14.72 19.94 -14.90
N TYR A 282 14.77 21.27 -14.91
CA TYR A 282 14.91 22.07 -16.11
C TYR A 282 15.76 23.33 -15.89
N ASP A 283 16.48 23.74 -16.91
CA ASP A 283 17.21 25.01 -16.91
C ASP A 283 16.28 26.16 -17.34
N TYR A 284 16.16 27.20 -16.52
CA TYR A 284 15.50 28.42 -16.89
C TYR A 284 16.39 29.34 -17.76
N ARG A 285 15.77 30.05 -18.67
CA ARG A 285 16.46 30.94 -19.60
C ARG A 285 16.23 32.40 -19.23
N GLU A 286 17.12 33.27 -19.71
CA GLU A 286 16.96 34.71 -19.60
C GLU A 286 15.74 35.17 -20.41
N ALA A 287 14.92 36.00 -19.78
CA ALA A 287 13.73 36.60 -20.38
C ALA A 287 13.34 37.87 -19.59
N PRO A 288 12.50 38.75 -20.13
CA PRO A 288 12.06 39.95 -19.42
C PRO A 288 11.34 39.62 -18.10
N VAL A 289 11.80 40.24 -17.00
CA VAL A 289 11.21 40.21 -15.65
C VAL A 289 10.86 41.63 -15.21
N ILE A 290 9.98 41.79 -14.20
CA ILE A 290 9.63 43.10 -13.69
C ILE A 290 10.49 43.41 -12.45
N LEU A 291 11.29 44.45 -12.52
CA LEU A 291 12.08 44.99 -11.42
C LEU A 291 11.75 46.45 -11.16
N ASN A 292 11.24 46.79 -9.99
CA ASN A 292 10.85 48.15 -9.63
C ASN A 292 9.89 48.83 -10.61
N GLY A 293 8.96 48.05 -11.21
CA GLY A 293 8.01 48.56 -12.21
C GLY A 293 8.60 48.80 -13.59
N LYS A 294 9.75 48.18 -13.91
CA LYS A 294 10.38 48.23 -15.25
C LYS A 294 10.69 46.80 -15.70
N LEU A 295 10.61 46.57 -17.01
CA LEU A 295 11.04 45.29 -17.60
C LEU A 295 12.57 45.31 -17.75
N VAL A 296 13.23 44.31 -17.20
CA VAL A 296 14.66 44.09 -17.31
C VAL A 296 14.94 42.63 -17.68
N PRO A 297 16.09 42.31 -18.30
CA PRO A 297 16.51 40.95 -18.50
C PRO A 297 16.72 40.25 -17.13
N GLY A 298 16.26 38.99 -16.98
CA GLY A 298 16.45 38.18 -15.79
C GLY A 298 16.16 36.69 -16.06
N ILE A 299 16.60 35.82 -15.19
CA ILE A 299 16.34 34.38 -15.33
C ILE A 299 14.90 34.09 -14.92
N GLY A 300 14.23 33.17 -15.63
CA GLY A 300 12.92 32.68 -15.26
C GLY A 300 11.74 33.54 -15.71
N GLY A 301 11.98 34.64 -16.47
CA GLY A 301 10.88 35.47 -16.97
C GLY A 301 9.83 34.62 -17.69
N GLY A 302 8.54 34.78 -17.32
CA GLY A 302 7.41 33.98 -17.83
C GLY A 302 6.78 33.04 -16.82
N ILE A 303 7.44 32.68 -15.71
CA ILE A 303 6.91 31.74 -14.71
C ILE A 303 5.60 32.22 -14.07
N CYS A 304 5.44 33.54 -13.87
CA CYS A 304 4.18 34.10 -13.33
C CYS A 304 2.99 33.99 -14.28
N GLN A 305 3.20 33.71 -15.54
CA GLN A 305 2.07 33.38 -16.43
C GLN A 305 1.45 32.03 -16.04
N VAL A 306 2.27 31.06 -15.61
CA VAL A 306 1.77 29.73 -15.13
C VAL A 306 1.01 29.91 -13.83
N SER A 307 1.56 30.66 -12.84
CA SER A 307 0.84 30.93 -11.58
C SER A 307 -0.46 31.68 -11.78
N SER A 308 -0.48 32.65 -12.68
CA SER A 308 -1.66 33.45 -13.00
C SER A 308 -2.74 32.65 -13.75
N THR A 309 -2.34 31.73 -14.64
CA THR A 309 -3.26 30.81 -15.33
C THR A 309 -3.88 29.85 -14.35
N LEU A 310 -3.07 29.26 -13.45
CA LEU A 310 -3.53 28.39 -12.38
C LEU A 310 -4.47 29.13 -11.41
N TYR A 311 -4.11 30.37 -11.01
CA TYR A 311 -4.95 31.20 -10.14
C TYR A 311 -6.35 31.39 -10.72
N ASN A 312 -6.46 31.60 -12.02
CA ASN A 312 -7.74 31.77 -12.71
C ASN A 312 -8.58 30.47 -12.73
N ALA A 313 -7.96 29.31 -12.88
CA ALA A 313 -8.65 28.03 -12.72
C ALA A 313 -9.14 27.86 -11.28
N VAL A 314 -8.30 28.17 -10.29
CA VAL A 314 -8.63 28.10 -8.86
C VAL A 314 -9.76 29.06 -8.47
N LEU A 315 -9.75 30.30 -8.95
CA LEU A 315 -10.83 31.27 -8.72
C LEU A 315 -12.19 30.73 -9.15
N ARG A 316 -12.24 30.03 -10.30
CA ARG A 316 -13.47 29.50 -10.91
C ARG A 316 -13.95 28.18 -10.32
N THR A 317 -13.21 27.63 -9.37
CA THR A 317 -13.62 26.44 -8.59
C THR A 317 -14.02 26.77 -7.15
N GLY A 318 -13.86 28.03 -6.72
CA GLY A 318 -14.22 28.45 -5.37
C GLY A 318 -13.26 28.01 -4.28
N LEU A 319 -12.09 27.47 -4.64
CA LEU A 319 -11.06 27.08 -3.69
C LEU A 319 -10.57 28.27 -2.87
N GLU A 320 -10.07 28.01 -1.68
CA GLU A 320 -9.54 29.03 -0.77
C GLU A 320 -8.18 29.53 -1.24
N ILE A 321 -8.04 30.85 -1.43
CA ILE A 321 -6.76 31.49 -1.72
C ILE A 321 -6.08 31.80 -0.40
N VAL A 322 -4.93 31.16 -0.14
CA VAL A 322 -4.13 31.34 1.09
C VAL A 322 -3.18 32.51 0.96
N GLU A 323 -2.53 32.65 -0.18
CA GLU A 323 -1.59 33.74 -0.46
C GLU A 323 -1.62 34.10 -1.96
N ARG A 324 -1.72 35.40 -2.26
CA ARG A 324 -1.64 35.91 -3.62
C ARG A 324 -1.32 37.40 -3.59
N ARG A 325 -0.48 37.85 -4.51
CA ARG A 325 -0.25 39.28 -4.77
C ARG A 325 -0.30 39.52 -6.28
N ASN A 326 -0.81 40.71 -6.66
CA ASN A 326 -0.75 41.19 -8.06
C ASN A 326 0.66 41.68 -8.41
N HIS A 327 0.98 41.68 -9.69
CA HIS A 327 2.19 42.37 -10.21
C HIS A 327 2.14 43.85 -9.95
N SER A 328 3.29 44.49 -9.89
CA SER A 328 3.38 45.96 -9.80
C SER A 328 2.85 46.65 -11.05
N LEU A 329 2.87 46.01 -12.21
CA LEU A 329 2.35 46.46 -13.49
C LEU A 329 1.26 45.54 -14.04
N PRO A 330 0.29 46.02 -14.80
CA PRO A 330 -0.67 45.19 -15.51
C PRO A 330 0.03 44.21 -16.48
N VAL A 331 -0.36 42.96 -16.45
CA VAL A 331 0.08 41.94 -17.43
C VAL A 331 -0.84 41.95 -18.65
N ALA A 332 -0.30 41.63 -19.84
CA ALA A 332 -1.07 41.71 -21.08
C ALA A 332 -1.94 40.48 -21.38
N TYR A 333 -1.65 39.35 -20.75
CA TYR A 333 -2.28 38.05 -21.03
C TYR A 333 -3.53 37.76 -20.20
N LEU A 334 -3.90 38.67 -19.26
CA LEU A 334 -5.07 38.56 -18.39
C LEU A 334 -5.78 39.89 -18.14
N PRO A 335 -7.07 39.86 -17.76
CA PRO A 335 -7.73 41.05 -17.22
C PRO A 335 -7.04 41.55 -15.94
N ILE A 336 -6.96 42.84 -15.76
CA ILE A 336 -6.38 43.47 -14.56
C ILE A 336 -7.10 42.97 -13.31
N GLY A 337 -6.34 42.59 -12.26
CA GLY A 337 -6.87 42.04 -11.01
C GLY A 337 -6.96 40.50 -10.98
N GLN A 338 -6.60 39.79 -12.06
CA GLN A 338 -6.66 38.34 -12.15
C GLN A 338 -5.29 37.69 -12.32
N ASP A 339 -4.22 38.37 -12.03
CA ASP A 339 -2.84 37.87 -12.04
C ASP A 339 -2.38 37.43 -10.67
N ALA A 340 -1.37 36.55 -10.61
CA ALA A 340 -0.72 36.08 -9.38
C ALA A 340 0.79 36.07 -9.58
N THR A 341 1.50 36.83 -8.76
CA THR A 341 2.95 37.01 -8.82
C THR A 341 3.68 35.98 -8.01
N TYR A 342 4.84 35.55 -8.49
CA TYR A 342 5.89 34.90 -7.72
C TYR A 342 7.18 35.72 -7.80
N ALA A 343 7.88 35.86 -6.68
CA ALA A 343 9.17 36.56 -6.62
C ALA A 343 10.05 35.94 -5.53
N GLY A 344 10.94 35.04 -5.92
CA GLY A 344 12.07 34.50 -5.15
C GLY A 344 11.82 34.25 -3.65
N GLY A 345 10.69 33.65 -3.27
CA GLY A 345 10.35 33.40 -1.87
C GLY A 345 9.78 34.57 -1.08
N ALA A 346 9.85 35.82 -1.60
CA ALA A 346 9.28 37.01 -0.96
C ALA A 346 7.80 37.23 -1.29
N ILE A 347 7.36 36.75 -2.46
CA ILE A 347 5.96 36.77 -2.91
C ILE A 347 5.65 35.37 -3.42
N ASN A 348 4.55 34.75 -2.92
CA ASN A 348 4.15 33.42 -3.32
C ASN A 348 2.67 33.39 -3.76
N PHE A 349 2.32 32.32 -4.48
CA PHE A 349 0.94 31.96 -4.76
C PHE A 349 0.63 30.64 -4.09
N ARG A 350 -0.38 30.65 -3.21
CA ARG A 350 -0.81 29.48 -2.43
C ARG A 350 -2.32 29.40 -2.40
N PHE A 351 -2.86 28.20 -2.54
CA PHE A 351 -4.28 27.93 -2.36
C PHE A 351 -4.48 26.58 -1.65
N LYS A 352 -5.62 26.41 -1.01
CA LYS A 352 -5.98 25.19 -0.29
C LYS A 352 -7.00 24.39 -1.08
N ASN A 353 -6.80 23.08 -1.16
CA ASN A 353 -7.80 22.16 -1.69
C ASN A 353 -8.94 21.99 -0.66
N THR A 354 -10.02 22.72 -0.86
CA THR A 354 -11.22 22.72 0.00
C THR A 354 -12.36 21.86 -0.55
N THR A 355 -12.10 21.01 -1.54
CA THR A 355 -13.13 20.14 -2.15
C THR A 355 -13.58 19.00 -1.24
N GLY A 356 -12.78 18.64 -0.21
CA GLY A 356 -12.98 17.46 0.63
C GLY A 356 -12.55 16.15 -0.01
N LYS A 357 -12.08 16.17 -1.25
CA LYS A 357 -11.56 15.04 -2.04
C LYS A 357 -10.20 15.43 -2.62
N HIS A 358 -9.52 14.50 -3.31
CA HIS A 358 -8.30 14.82 -4.03
C HIS A 358 -8.56 15.75 -5.22
N LEU A 359 -7.53 16.45 -5.65
CA LEU A 359 -7.54 17.33 -6.80
C LEU A 359 -6.27 17.09 -7.62
N ILE A 360 -6.40 16.95 -8.94
CA ILE A 360 -5.26 16.86 -9.86
C ILE A 360 -5.22 18.10 -10.74
N ILE A 361 -4.03 18.68 -10.86
CA ILE A 361 -3.73 19.79 -11.77
C ILE A 361 -3.05 19.20 -12.99
N ARG A 362 -3.63 19.38 -14.17
CA ARG A 362 -2.98 19.07 -15.45
C ARG A 362 -2.71 20.32 -16.24
N THR A 363 -1.66 20.27 -17.02
CA THR A 363 -1.27 21.38 -17.90
C THR A 363 -1.05 20.88 -19.31
N GLU A 364 -1.37 21.73 -20.25
CA GLU A 364 -1.15 21.51 -21.67
C GLU A 364 -0.55 22.77 -22.29
N VAL A 365 0.46 22.61 -23.11
CA VAL A 365 1.04 23.71 -23.89
C VAL A 365 1.01 23.34 -25.37
N GLU A 366 0.11 23.93 -26.09
CA GLU A 366 -0.05 23.72 -27.51
C GLU A 366 -0.05 25.08 -28.24
N ASP A 367 0.70 25.21 -29.31
CA ASP A 367 0.83 26.46 -30.11
C ASP A 367 1.09 27.71 -29.28
N ARG A 368 1.91 27.59 -28.23
CA ARG A 368 2.18 28.67 -27.25
C ARG A 368 0.93 29.20 -26.53
N LYS A 369 -0.05 28.36 -26.35
CA LYS A 369 -1.18 28.53 -25.47
C LYS A 369 -1.00 27.59 -24.28
N LEU A 370 -0.97 28.16 -23.07
CA LEU A 370 -0.97 27.41 -21.83
C LEU A 370 -2.40 27.18 -21.39
N THR A 371 -2.78 25.93 -21.16
CA THR A 371 -4.05 25.53 -20.54
C THR A 371 -3.78 24.82 -19.24
N VAL A 372 -4.42 25.28 -18.17
CA VAL A 372 -4.45 24.61 -16.86
C VAL A 372 -5.82 23.99 -16.68
N LYS A 373 -5.84 22.70 -16.35
CA LYS A 373 -7.05 21.89 -16.13
C LYS A 373 -7.04 21.35 -14.70
N LEU A 374 -8.19 21.43 -14.01
CA LEU A 374 -8.37 20.83 -12.69
C LEU A 374 -9.31 19.63 -12.80
N PHE A 375 -8.88 18.49 -12.22
CA PHE A 375 -9.65 17.25 -12.16
C PHE A 375 -9.98 16.92 -10.71
N GLY A 376 -11.20 16.48 -10.47
CA GLY A 376 -11.71 16.17 -9.12
C GLY A 376 -13.21 16.06 -9.11
N THR A 377 -13.80 16.30 -7.93
CA THR A 377 -15.26 16.35 -7.72
C THR A 377 -15.70 17.78 -7.40
N MET A 378 -16.68 18.26 -8.11
CA MET A 378 -17.37 19.52 -7.86
C MET A 378 -18.85 19.36 -8.26
N ASN A 379 -19.75 19.96 -7.48
CA ASN A 379 -21.17 19.96 -7.81
C ASN A 379 -21.39 20.60 -9.19
N GLU A 380 -22.05 19.90 -10.11
CA GLU A 380 -22.28 20.34 -11.48
C GLU A 380 -23.17 21.57 -11.59
N ASN A 381 -24.03 21.79 -10.60
CA ASN A 381 -24.91 22.96 -10.54
C ASN A 381 -24.22 24.21 -9.98
N VAL A 382 -22.94 24.09 -9.56
CA VAL A 382 -22.16 25.19 -9.00
C VAL A 382 -21.17 25.73 -10.04
N ARG A 383 -21.15 27.03 -10.22
CA ARG A 383 -20.19 27.76 -11.07
C ARG A 383 -19.78 29.06 -10.39
N TYR A 384 -18.61 29.55 -10.73
CA TYR A 384 -18.12 30.83 -10.24
C TYR A 384 -17.83 31.75 -11.40
N ASN A 385 -18.44 32.94 -11.37
CA ASN A 385 -18.14 34.01 -12.30
C ASN A 385 -17.18 35.02 -11.67
N ILE A 386 -16.12 35.38 -12.42
CA ILE A 386 -15.08 36.31 -11.97
C ILE A 386 -15.21 37.63 -12.75
N GLU A 387 -15.32 38.73 -12.01
CA GLU A 387 -15.46 40.07 -12.54
C GLU A 387 -14.43 41.00 -11.90
N SER A 388 -13.69 41.77 -12.72
CA SER A 388 -12.76 42.79 -12.24
C SER A 388 -13.30 44.17 -12.58
N VAL A 389 -13.36 45.08 -11.59
CA VAL A 389 -13.90 46.45 -11.71
C VAL A 389 -12.79 47.43 -11.41
N THR A 390 -12.47 48.29 -12.38
CA THR A 390 -11.52 49.39 -12.18
C THR A 390 -12.20 50.50 -11.40
N LEU A 391 -11.73 50.76 -10.18
CA LEU A 391 -12.25 51.86 -9.33
C LEU A 391 -11.60 53.20 -9.63
N LYS A 392 -10.33 53.20 -9.99
CA LYS A 392 -9.55 54.42 -10.21
C LYS A 392 -8.44 54.19 -11.24
N THR A 393 -8.28 55.13 -12.13
CA THR A 393 -7.10 55.27 -13.01
C THR A 393 -6.14 56.29 -12.39
N ILE A 394 -4.86 55.94 -12.28
CA ILE A 394 -3.81 56.79 -11.72
C ILE A 394 -3.02 57.36 -12.87
N ALA A 395 -3.03 58.69 -13.02
CA ALA A 395 -2.32 59.36 -14.09
C ALA A 395 -0.78 59.21 -13.95
N PRO A 396 -0.02 59.06 -15.02
CA PRO A 396 1.43 59.08 -15.00
C PRO A 396 1.97 60.39 -14.47
N ALA A 397 2.91 60.32 -13.52
CA ALA A 397 3.70 61.52 -13.14
C ALA A 397 4.69 61.86 -14.25
N VAL A 398 5.06 63.15 -14.36
CA VAL A 398 6.14 63.59 -15.23
C VAL A 398 7.44 63.62 -14.42
N GLN A 399 8.46 62.92 -14.90
CA GLN A 399 9.81 62.93 -14.34
C GLN A 399 10.74 63.60 -15.34
N GLU A 400 11.31 64.75 -14.95
CA GLU A 400 12.26 65.49 -15.79
C GLU A 400 13.69 65.10 -15.42
N SER A 401 14.51 64.83 -16.42
CA SER A 401 15.95 64.61 -16.30
C SER A 401 16.71 65.65 -17.12
N SER A 402 17.85 66.10 -16.61
CA SER A 402 18.72 67.08 -17.32
C SER A 402 19.52 66.40 -18.40
N SER A 403 19.64 67.03 -19.59
CA SER A 403 20.39 66.51 -20.71
C SER A 403 21.30 67.57 -21.31
N ASP A 404 22.57 67.33 -21.41
CA ASP A 404 23.55 68.22 -22.04
C ASP A 404 23.54 68.11 -23.57
N ARG A 405 22.73 67.15 -24.10
CA ARG A 405 22.60 66.93 -25.57
C ARG A 405 21.52 67.75 -26.20
N LEU A 406 20.68 68.34 -25.40
CA LEU A 406 19.56 69.19 -25.87
C LEU A 406 19.85 70.69 -25.71
N SER A 407 19.31 71.53 -26.62
CA SER A 407 19.38 72.93 -26.44
C SER A 407 18.69 73.40 -25.16
N PRO A 408 19.20 74.44 -24.46
CA PRO A 408 18.61 74.95 -23.25
C PRO A 408 17.09 75.17 -23.36
N GLY A 409 16.33 74.50 -22.43
CA GLY A 409 14.87 74.58 -22.43
C GLY A 409 14.14 73.64 -23.40
N GLN A 410 14.84 72.97 -24.31
CA GLN A 410 14.26 71.94 -25.19
C GLN A 410 13.80 70.78 -24.39
N LYS A 411 12.58 70.28 -24.60
CA LYS A 411 12.03 69.08 -23.95
C LYS A 411 11.82 68.00 -24.98
N VAL A 412 12.31 66.77 -24.65
CA VAL A 412 12.10 65.60 -25.48
C VAL A 412 11.56 64.43 -24.55
N THR A 413 10.45 63.89 -24.96
CA THR A 413 9.88 62.73 -24.24
C THR A 413 10.69 61.48 -24.62
N ILE A 414 11.40 60.91 -23.65
CA ILE A 414 12.20 59.69 -23.80
C ILE A 414 11.35 58.45 -23.62
N GLU A 415 10.47 58.50 -22.60
CA GLU A 415 9.56 57.37 -22.29
C GLU A 415 8.17 57.94 -22.01
N LYS A 416 7.16 57.43 -22.74
CA LYS A 416 5.77 57.80 -22.51
C LYS A 416 5.22 57.00 -21.31
N GLY A 417 4.76 57.70 -20.31
CA GLY A 417 4.18 57.10 -19.13
C GLY A 417 2.94 56.25 -19.42
N LYS A 418 2.72 55.25 -18.55
CA LYS A 418 1.50 54.43 -18.59
C LYS A 418 0.67 54.65 -17.32
N PRO A 419 -0.68 54.67 -17.43
CA PRO A 419 -1.53 54.86 -16.28
C PRO A 419 -1.42 53.65 -15.33
N GLY A 420 -1.57 53.93 -14.03
CA GLY A 420 -1.81 52.91 -13.02
C GLY A 420 -3.30 52.72 -12.73
N TYR A 421 -3.65 51.70 -11.95
CA TYR A 421 -5.04 51.34 -11.71
C TYR A 421 -5.24 50.88 -10.26
N VAL A 422 -6.45 51.14 -9.73
CA VAL A 422 -6.98 50.48 -8.55
C VAL A 422 -8.15 49.61 -8.99
N VAL A 423 -8.09 48.33 -8.73
CA VAL A 423 -9.03 47.33 -9.25
C VAL A 423 -9.55 46.47 -8.12
N GLU A 424 -10.83 46.17 -8.10
CA GLU A 424 -11.41 45.15 -7.23
C GLU A 424 -11.86 43.97 -8.09
N THR A 425 -11.52 42.74 -7.62
CA THR A 425 -11.96 41.52 -8.26
C THR A 425 -13.00 40.85 -7.39
N TYR A 426 -14.11 40.48 -8.01
CA TYR A 426 -15.24 39.82 -7.37
C TYR A 426 -15.42 38.40 -7.89
N ARG A 427 -15.85 37.50 -7.01
CA ARG A 427 -16.26 36.16 -7.34
C ARG A 427 -17.74 35.98 -6.98
N THR A 428 -18.55 35.65 -7.98
CA THR A 428 -19.98 35.39 -7.80
C THR A 428 -20.23 33.90 -7.87
N LEU A 429 -20.77 33.34 -6.81
CA LEU A 429 -21.26 31.96 -6.77
C LEU A 429 -22.61 31.87 -7.49
N LEU A 430 -22.67 31.04 -8.51
CA LEU A 430 -23.89 30.65 -9.20
C LEU A 430 -24.30 29.23 -8.81
N ARG A 431 -25.56 29.02 -8.47
CA ARG A 431 -26.16 27.71 -8.27
C ARG A 431 -27.39 27.61 -9.16
N ASP A 432 -27.45 26.57 -9.99
CA ASP A 432 -28.52 26.41 -11.01
C ASP A 432 -28.66 27.68 -11.89
N GLY A 433 -27.54 28.31 -12.24
CA GLY A 433 -27.50 29.55 -13.04
C GLY A 433 -27.92 30.83 -12.30
N LYS A 434 -28.33 30.75 -11.03
CA LYS A 434 -28.74 31.91 -10.22
C LYS A 434 -27.62 32.35 -9.28
N ALA A 435 -27.39 33.65 -9.17
CA ALA A 435 -26.43 34.22 -8.24
C ALA A 435 -26.86 33.99 -6.79
N VAL A 436 -25.99 33.39 -5.96
CA VAL A 436 -26.21 33.09 -4.56
C VAL A 436 -25.44 34.07 -3.66
N SER A 437 -24.16 34.34 -4.00
CA SER A 437 -23.32 35.31 -3.31
C SER A 437 -22.38 36.00 -4.28
N LYS A 438 -21.92 37.19 -3.92
CA LYS A 438 -20.87 37.93 -4.60
C LYS A 438 -19.87 38.45 -3.57
N ASP A 439 -18.67 37.92 -3.59
CA ASP A 439 -17.62 38.23 -2.62
C ASP A 439 -16.45 38.95 -3.30
N ARG A 440 -15.91 39.97 -2.63
CA ARG A 440 -14.68 40.62 -3.10
C ARG A 440 -13.49 39.73 -2.75
N VAL A 441 -12.78 39.23 -3.79
CA VAL A 441 -11.59 38.38 -3.66
C VAL A 441 -10.35 39.20 -3.36
N SER A 442 -10.19 40.32 -4.07
CA SER A 442 -9.02 41.19 -3.92
C SER A 442 -9.31 42.66 -4.20
N ARG A 443 -8.40 43.52 -3.72
CA ARG A 443 -8.28 44.91 -4.13
C ARG A 443 -6.81 45.17 -4.42
N ASP A 444 -6.53 45.42 -5.71
CA ASP A 444 -5.19 45.46 -6.25
C ASP A 444 -4.84 46.87 -6.72
N THR A 445 -3.57 47.26 -6.57
CA THR A 445 -3.07 48.52 -7.06
C THR A 445 -1.89 48.30 -7.99
N TYR A 446 -2.04 48.74 -9.23
CA TYR A 446 -0.98 48.75 -10.24
C TYR A 446 -0.41 50.17 -10.33
N LYS A 447 0.92 50.26 -10.23
CA LYS A 447 1.60 51.57 -10.23
C LYS A 447 1.57 52.23 -11.63
N ALA A 448 1.38 53.54 -11.66
CA ALA A 448 1.59 54.29 -12.89
C ALA A 448 3.09 54.36 -13.20
N GLN A 449 3.45 54.19 -14.48
CA GLN A 449 4.82 54.42 -14.96
C GLN A 449 4.97 55.89 -15.34
N PRO A 450 6.01 56.63 -14.88
CA PRO A 450 6.18 58.04 -15.16
C PRO A 450 6.47 58.30 -16.63
N THR A 451 6.03 59.46 -17.13
CA THR A 451 6.54 59.99 -18.40
C THR A 451 7.91 60.59 -18.11
N VAL A 452 8.95 60.08 -18.77
CA VAL A 452 10.31 60.61 -18.64
C VAL A 452 10.57 61.63 -19.76
N ILE A 453 10.93 62.82 -19.35
CA ILE A 453 11.23 63.94 -20.27
C ILE A 453 12.68 64.38 -20.01
N GLU A 454 13.50 64.44 -21.07
CA GLU A 454 14.80 65.08 -20.99
C GLU A 454 14.61 66.59 -21.29
N VAL A 455 15.23 67.44 -20.44
CA VAL A 455 15.22 68.87 -20.54
C VAL A 455 16.63 69.40 -20.77
N GLY A 456 16.88 70.14 -21.83
CA GLY A 456 18.19 70.71 -22.10
C GLY A 456 18.66 71.59 -20.94
N SER A 457 19.83 71.32 -20.39
CA SER A 457 20.44 72.10 -19.31
C SER A 457 20.97 73.41 -19.80
N MET A 458 20.64 74.57 -19.13
CA MET A 458 21.45 75.76 -19.27
C MET A 458 22.85 75.46 -18.69
N LYS A 459 23.93 75.69 -19.43
CA LYS A 459 25.28 75.60 -18.87
C LYS A 459 25.38 76.60 -17.71
N SER A 460 25.16 76.15 -16.53
CA SER A 460 25.43 76.91 -15.30
C SER A 460 26.94 76.74 -15.00
N GLY A 461 27.66 77.86 -15.01
CA GLY A 461 29.00 77.93 -14.54
C GLY A 461 29.03 77.57 -13.05
N ASN A 462 29.95 76.70 -12.69
CA ASN A 462 30.44 76.31 -11.41
C ASN A 462 29.46 76.49 -10.18
N SER A 463 28.84 75.47 -9.82
CA SER A 463 28.37 75.28 -8.42
C SER A 463 28.96 73.97 -7.83
N PRO A 464 29.45 73.98 -6.58
CA PRO A 464 30.15 72.81 -6.01
C PRO A 464 29.17 71.65 -5.86
N ALA A 465 29.69 70.46 -6.13
CA ALA A 465 28.99 69.21 -5.99
C ALA A 465 28.37 69.03 -4.58
N ALA A 466 27.07 68.93 -4.52
CA ALA A 466 26.38 68.45 -3.32
C ALA A 466 26.78 67.00 -3.06
N THR A 467 27.30 66.72 -1.87
CA THR A 467 27.63 65.39 -1.37
C THR A 467 26.35 64.55 -1.37
N PRO A 468 26.32 63.38 -1.99
CA PRO A 468 25.14 62.52 -1.96
C PRO A 468 24.91 62.00 -0.56
N THR A 469 23.75 62.30 0.02
CA THR A 469 23.23 61.65 1.23
C THR A 469 23.00 60.17 0.89
N PRO A 470 23.52 59.19 1.72
CA PRO A 470 23.29 57.80 1.48
C PRO A 470 21.78 57.49 1.53
N PRO A 471 21.23 56.74 0.58
CA PRO A 471 19.84 56.36 0.63
C PRO A 471 19.57 55.50 1.86
N ALA A 472 18.43 55.79 2.56
CA ALA A 472 17.90 54.91 3.57
C ALA A 472 17.87 53.46 3.03
N ARG A 473 18.22 52.49 3.89
CA ARG A 473 18.19 51.07 3.56
C ARG A 473 16.91 50.71 2.81
N SER A 474 16.99 50.65 1.48
CA SER A 474 15.95 50.12 0.65
C SER A 474 15.90 48.61 0.83
N GLN A 475 14.74 48.04 1.06
CA GLN A 475 14.51 46.61 0.90
C GLN A 475 15.06 46.20 -0.47
N GLU A 476 15.71 45.06 -0.54
CA GLU A 476 16.22 44.52 -1.78
C GLU A 476 15.09 44.53 -2.85
N PRO A 477 15.39 45.00 -4.07
CA PRO A 477 14.38 45.08 -5.10
C PRO A 477 13.90 43.68 -5.49
N LEU A 478 12.57 43.44 -5.42
CA LEU A 478 11.94 42.20 -5.78
C LEU A 478 11.89 42.05 -7.31
N LEU A 479 12.39 40.91 -7.81
CA LEU A 479 12.23 40.47 -9.19
C LEU A 479 10.88 39.79 -9.33
N GLU A 480 9.89 40.44 -9.91
CA GLU A 480 8.60 39.85 -10.25
C GLU A 480 8.73 39.12 -11.60
N ASP A 481 8.10 37.95 -11.74
CA ASP A 481 8.15 37.10 -12.93
C ASP A 481 9.56 36.53 -13.22
N GLY A 482 10.37 36.36 -12.19
CA GLY A 482 11.72 35.78 -12.25
C GLY A 482 12.07 35.00 -10.97
N ILE A 483 13.19 34.33 -11.04
CA ILE A 483 13.77 33.53 -9.94
C ILE A 483 14.74 34.41 -9.15
#